data_5ade897363446391c957f0cbba9eaa28
#
_entry.id   5ade897363446391c957f0cbba9eaa28
#
_cell.length_a   1.000
_cell.length_b   1.000
_cell.length_c   1.000
_cell.angle_alpha   90.00
_cell.angle_beta   90.00
_cell.angle_gamma   90.00
#
_symmetry.space_group_name_H-M   'P 1'
#
loop_
_entity.id
_entity.type
_entity.pdbx_description
1 polymer ?
#
loop_
_entity_poly.entity_id
_entity_poly.type
_entity_poly.pdbx_seq_one_letter_code
_entity_poly.pdbx_strand_id
1 'polypeptide(L)'
;MPASEEQFQWQEELNKDGSKRLPIMFCLDTSGSMRKCLKGGKKTGERVYDEDSGTMCWEVTGGIRALDELNKAMKHFFYCIRSNMYALSAAEIAIITFDDVPHVIRDFCRVRVSDEDILSEFKVGVYTHMGEGLQMALDMMQHCLDRYRKNGIDYDAPWLIIISDGFGNGNNYEY
;
A
#
# COMPACT_ATOMS: atom_id res chain seq x y z
N MET A 1 19.77 -16.42 19.45
CA MET A 1 20.48 -16.13 18.21
C MET A 1 20.94 -14.67 18.28
N PRO A 2 22.18 -14.31 17.96
CA PRO A 2 22.58 -12.91 17.90
C PRO A 2 21.79 -12.21 16.78
N ALA A 3 21.36 -10.98 17.06
CA ALA A 3 20.70 -10.14 16.08
C ALA A 3 21.63 -9.93 14.86
N SER A 4 21.08 -9.97 13.64
CA SER A 4 21.86 -9.72 12.42
C SER A 4 22.42 -8.30 12.42
N GLU A 5 23.56 -8.07 11.74
CA GLU A 5 24.16 -6.74 11.63
C GLU A 5 23.16 -5.69 11.12
N GLU A 6 22.22 -6.08 10.25
CA GLU A 6 21.13 -5.21 9.79
C GLU A 6 20.18 -4.79 10.92
N GLN A 7 19.87 -5.69 11.87
CA GLN A 7 19.06 -5.35 13.04
C GLN A 7 19.79 -4.39 13.99
N PHE A 8 21.13 -4.48 14.07
CA PHE A 8 21.95 -3.60 14.92
C PHE A 8 22.07 -2.20 14.32
N GLN A 9 22.31 -2.08 13.01
CA GLN A 9 22.33 -0.80 12.31
C GLN A 9 20.97 -0.11 12.38
N TRP A 10 19.91 -0.85 12.30
CA TRP A 10 18.55 -0.36 12.37
C TRP A 10 18.23 0.22 13.76
N GLN A 11 18.67 -0.44 14.85
CA GLN A 11 18.53 0.05 16.22
C GLN A 11 19.33 1.33 16.48
N GLU A 12 20.53 1.46 15.91
CA GLU A 12 21.33 2.69 16.03
C GLU A 12 20.69 3.87 15.27
N GLU A 13 20.10 3.64 14.10
CA GLU A 13 19.40 4.68 13.36
C GLU A 13 18.12 5.17 14.08
N LEU A 14 17.42 4.28 14.77
CA LEU A 14 16.20 4.62 15.52
C LEU A 14 16.44 5.54 16.71
N ASN A 15 17.60 5.43 17.35
CA ASN A 15 17.90 6.15 18.58
C ASN A 15 18.64 7.48 18.36
N LYS A 16 19.09 7.78 17.14
CA LYS A 16 20.01 8.91 16.88
C LYS A 16 19.39 10.29 16.85
N ASP A 17 18.10 10.43 16.60
CA ASP A 17 17.50 11.75 16.39
C ASP A 17 16.42 12.17 17.41
N GLY A 18 16.04 11.29 18.34
CA GLY A 18 15.03 11.59 19.39
C GLY A 18 13.63 11.99 18.83
N SER A 19 13.42 11.88 17.52
CA SER A 19 12.14 12.21 16.92
C SER A 19 11.15 11.07 17.11
N LYS A 20 9.88 11.41 17.39
CA LYS A 20 8.79 10.43 17.39
C LYS A 20 8.64 9.79 16.02
N ARG A 21 8.30 8.52 15.99
CA ARG A 21 7.99 7.80 14.74
C ARG A 21 6.51 7.95 14.39
N LEU A 22 6.22 8.01 13.10
CA LEU A 22 4.87 7.95 12.57
C LEU A 22 4.76 6.72 11.66
N PRO A 23 4.24 5.59 12.18
CA PRO A 23 4.04 4.39 11.37
C PRO A 23 2.84 4.57 10.44
N ILE A 24 3.07 4.39 9.15
CA ILE A 24 2.05 4.51 8.09
C ILE A 24 2.03 3.19 7.31
N MET A 25 0.89 2.51 7.34
CA MET A 25 0.62 1.30 6.57
C MET A 25 -0.31 1.64 5.42
N PHE A 26 0.11 1.35 4.20
CA PHE A 26 -0.75 1.34 3.03
C PHE A 26 -1.20 -0.09 2.72
N CYS A 27 -2.52 -0.26 2.57
CA CYS A 27 -3.16 -1.48 2.12
C CYS A 27 -3.88 -1.17 0.81
N LEU A 28 -3.28 -1.58 -0.32
CA LEU A 28 -3.63 -1.11 -1.65
C LEU A 28 -4.28 -2.21 -2.46
N ASP A 29 -5.45 -1.92 -3.01
CA ASP A 29 -6.15 -2.79 -3.93
C ASP A 29 -5.44 -2.80 -5.29
N THR A 30 -5.07 -3.98 -5.75
CA THR A 30 -4.53 -4.23 -7.09
C THR A 30 -5.35 -5.27 -7.84
N SER A 31 -6.59 -5.50 -7.42
CA SER A 31 -7.50 -6.45 -8.06
C SER A 31 -7.91 -6.04 -9.49
N GLY A 32 -8.57 -6.95 -10.18
CA GLY A 32 -8.99 -6.78 -11.57
C GLY A 32 -9.86 -5.54 -11.79
N SER A 33 -10.72 -5.19 -10.84
CA SER A 33 -11.59 -4.01 -10.89
C SER A 33 -10.81 -2.69 -11.02
N MET A 34 -9.58 -2.63 -10.52
CA MET A 34 -8.68 -1.47 -10.65
C MET A 34 -8.26 -1.17 -12.10
N ARG A 35 -8.60 -2.04 -13.08
CA ARG A 35 -8.47 -1.75 -14.53
C ARG A 35 -9.53 -0.78 -15.01
N LYS A 36 -10.60 -0.55 -14.25
CA LYS A 36 -11.70 0.32 -14.68
C LYS A 36 -11.19 1.72 -15.01
N CYS A 37 -11.72 2.23 -16.13
CA CYS A 37 -11.48 3.59 -16.54
C CYS A 37 -12.31 4.55 -15.68
N LEU A 38 -11.63 5.40 -14.91
CA LEU A 38 -12.27 6.42 -14.08
C LEU A 38 -12.68 7.65 -14.89
N LYS A 39 -11.89 8.01 -15.91
CA LYS A 39 -12.08 9.27 -16.65
C LYS A 39 -11.51 9.19 -18.07
N GLY A 40 -12.23 9.77 -19.02
CA GLY A 40 -11.73 10.08 -20.36
C GLY A 40 -11.70 8.90 -21.35
N GLY A 41 -12.15 7.71 -20.97
CA GLY A 41 -12.22 6.55 -21.86
C GLY A 41 -13.31 6.66 -22.92
N LYS A 42 -13.08 6.03 -24.08
CA LYS A 42 -14.06 5.92 -25.16
C LYS A 42 -14.49 4.47 -25.32
N LYS A 43 -15.80 4.23 -25.38
CA LYS A 43 -16.35 2.90 -25.69
C LYS A 43 -15.96 2.53 -27.12
N THR A 44 -15.42 1.31 -27.31
CA THR A 44 -15.09 0.78 -28.65
C THR A 44 -16.33 0.38 -29.44
N GLY A 45 -17.45 0.16 -28.76
CA GLY A 45 -18.66 -0.41 -29.33
C GLY A 45 -18.75 -1.93 -29.16
N GLU A 46 -17.70 -2.55 -28.66
CA GLU A 46 -17.67 -3.98 -28.34
C GLU A 46 -18.01 -4.24 -26.88
N ARG A 47 -18.58 -5.41 -26.61
CA ARG A 47 -18.82 -5.88 -25.24
C ARG A 47 -17.88 -7.01 -24.92
N VAL A 48 -17.24 -6.92 -23.77
CA VAL A 48 -16.36 -7.95 -23.23
C VAL A 48 -16.95 -8.50 -21.94
N TYR A 49 -16.76 -9.77 -21.71
CA TYR A 49 -17.13 -10.37 -20.44
C TYR A 49 -16.10 -9.97 -19.38
N ASP A 50 -16.57 -9.35 -18.32
CA ASP A 50 -15.75 -9.00 -17.17
C ASP A 50 -15.87 -10.13 -16.15
N GLU A 51 -14.80 -10.91 -15.97
CA GLU A 51 -14.77 -12.06 -15.07
C GLU A 51 -14.91 -11.65 -13.62
N ASP A 52 -14.46 -10.45 -13.26
CA ASP A 52 -14.50 -9.94 -11.87
C ASP A 52 -15.94 -9.62 -11.44
N SER A 53 -16.71 -8.96 -12.31
CA SER A 53 -18.11 -8.62 -12.02
C SER A 53 -19.11 -9.69 -12.49
N GLY A 54 -18.65 -10.70 -13.24
CA GLY A 54 -19.51 -11.72 -13.85
C GLY A 54 -20.49 -11.16 -14.89
N THR A 55 -20.22 -9.98 -15.46
CA THR A 55 -21.15 -9.27 -16.35
C THR A 55 -20.51 -8.85 -17.67
N MET A 56 -21.36 -8.64 -18.69
CA MET A 56 -20.93 -8.07 -19.99
C MET A 56 -20.75 -6.56 -19.87
N CYS A 57 -19.51 -6.10 -19.91
CA CYS A 57 -19.16 -4.68 -19.89
C CYS A 57 -18.84 -4.13 -21.28
N TRP A 58 -18.94 -2.80 -21.44
CA TRP A 58 -18.44 -2.15 -22.65
C TRP A 58 -16.92 -2.09 -22.61
N GLU A 59 -16.28 -2.53 -23.67
CA GLU A 59 -14.85 -2.30 -23.82
C GLU A 59 -14.58 -0.80 -23.93
N VAL A 60 -13.58 -0.34 -23.17
CA VAL A 60 -13.19 1.08 -23.12
C VAL A 60 -11.73 1.20 -23.47
N THR A 61 -11.40 2.03 -24.45
CA THR A 61 -10.03 2.34 -24.83
C THR A 61 -9.63 3.73 -24.38
N GLY A 62 -8.34 3.87 -23.99
CA GLY A 62 -7.79 5.12 -23.48
C GLY A 62 -8.39 5.49 -22.11
N GLY A 63 -8.15 6.72 -21.69
CA GLY A 63 -8.57 7.22 -20.39
C GLY A 63 -7.61 6.88 -19.25
N ILE A 64 -8.01 7.25 -18.05
CA ILE A 64 -7.21 7.07 -16.82
C ILE A 64 -7.84 5.94 -16.02
N ARG A 65 -7.08 4.90 -15.74
CA ARG A 65 -7.51 3.75 -14.94
C ARG A 65 -7.32 4.03 -13.45
N ALA A 66 -8.08 3.33 -12.60
CA ALA A 66 -7.95 3.44 -11.15
C ALA A 66 -6.51 3.12 -10.69
N LEU A 67 -5.90 2.07 -11.24
CA LEU A 67 -4.53 1.70 -10.92
C LEU A 67 -3.50 2.76 -11.36
N ASP A 68 -3.71 3.42 -12.50
CA ASP A 68 -2.80 4.48 -12.97
C ASP A 68 -2.83 5.68 -12.01
N GLU A 69 -4.02 6.05 -11.51
CA GLU A 69 -4.15 7.11 -10.49
C GLU A 69 -3.56 6.68 -9.15
N LEU A 70 -3.72 5.42 -8.75
CA LEU A 70 -3.08 4.87 -7.55
C LEU A 70 -1.55 4.98 -7.64
N ASN A 71 -0.97 4.50 -8.74
CA ASN A 71 0.48 4.57 -8.99
C ASN A 71 0.98 6.02 -8.94
N LYS A 72 0.24 6.94 -9.57
CA LYS A 72 0.57 8.37 -9.55
C LYS A 72 0.45 8.98 -8.16
N ALA A 73 -0.60 8.65 -7.42
CA ALA A 73 -0.81 9.13 -6.06
C ALA A 73 0.31 8.67 -5.11
N MET A 74 0.72 7.40 -5.21
CA MET A 74 1.82 6.86 -4.40
C MET A 74 3.16 7.52 -4.75
N LYS A 75 3.47 7.71 -6.03
CA LYS A 75 4.68 8.46 -6.46
C LYS A 75 4.67 9.88 -5.88
N HIS A 76 3.52 10.57 -5.96
CA HIS A 76 3.38 11.92 -5.41
C HIS A 76 3.50 11.94 -3.88
N PHE A 77 2.89 10.99 -3.18
CA PHE A 77 3.01 10.86 -1.73
C PHE A 77 4.47 10.74 -1.28
N PHE A 78 5.24 9.85 -1.90
CA PHE A 78 6.67 9.69 -1.58
C PHE A 78 7.49 10.92 -1.93
N TYR A 79 7.15 11.62 -3.02
CA TYR A 79 7.75 12.92 -3.33
C TYR A 79 7.49 13.95 -2.22
N CYS A 80 6.27 14.06 -1.73
CA CYS A 80 5.92 14.96 -0.63
C CYS A 80 6.67 14.62 0.67
N ILE A 81 6.77 13.33 1.02
CA ILE A 81 7.54 12.89 2.20
C ILE A 81 9.02 13.31 2.06
N ARG A 82 9.65 13.06 0.91
CA ARG A 82 11.06 13.41 0.67
C ARG A 82 11.30 14.93 0.67
N SER A 83 10.31 15.70 0.28
CA SER A 83 10.39 17.17 0.23
C SER A 83 10.17 17.84 1.58
N ASN A 84 9.76 17.10 2.61
CA ASN A 84 9.50 17.62 3.95
C ASN A 84 10.42 16.96 4.98
N MET A 85 11.35 17.72 5.53
CA MET A 85 12.37 17.20 6.46
C MET A 85 11.77 16.55 7.71
N TYR A 86 10.68 17.12 8.24
CA TYR A 86 9.99 16.55 9.40
C TYR A 86 9.34 15.21 9.06
N ALA A 87 8.58 15.14 7.96
CA ALA A 87 7.98 13.90 7.50
C ALA A 87 9.03 12.83 7.19
N LEU A 88 10.14 13.23 6.55
CA LEU A 88 11.24 12.33 6.21
C LEU A 88 11.91 11.74 7.47
N SER A 89 12.00 12.51 8.56
CA SER A 89 12.59 12.04 9.82
C SER A 89 11.65 11.15 10.62
N ALA A 90 10.34 11.40 10.58
CA ALA A 90 9.35 10.73 11.42
C ALA A 90 8.70 9.51 10.75
N ALA A 91 8.41 9.57 9.44
CA ALA A 91 7.60 8.55 8.78
C ALA A 91 8.36 7.23 8.59
N GLU A 92 7.75 6.15 9.06
CA GLU A 92 8.09 4.78 8.71
C GLU A 92 6.92 4.16 7.94
N ILE A 93 7.19 3.74 6.70
CA ILE A 93 6.13 3.40 5.76
C ILE A 93 6.25 1.94 5.36
N ALA A 94 5.14 1.21 5.51
CA ALA A 94 4.95 -0.11 4.96
C ALA A 94 3.88 -0.08 3.86
N ILE A 95 3.99 -0.97 2.89
CA ILE A 95 3.06 -1.10 1.78
C ILE A 95 2.77 -2.58 1.56
N ILE A 96 1.50 -2.92 1.55
CA ILE A 96 1.02 -4.18 1.02
C ILE A 96 0.04 -3.90 -0.13
N THR A 97 0.02 -4.80 -1.09
CA THR A 97 -1.04 -4.88 -2.09
C THR A 97 -1.87 -6.13 -1.86
N PHE A 98 -3.12 -6.10 -2.27
CA PHE A 98 -3.97 -7.30 -2.27
C PHE A 98 -4.71 -7.43 -3.60
N ASP A 99 -4.63 -8.63 -4.13
CA ASP A 99 -5.36 -9.12 -5.30
C ASP A 99 -5.75 -10.58 -5.05
N ASP A 100 -5.17 -11.53 -5.76
CA ASP A 100 -5.38 -12.97 -5.56
C ASP A 100 -4.85 -13.44 -4.20
N VAL A 101 -3.79 -12.82 -3.73
CA VAL A 101 -3.18 -12.98 -2.41
C VAL A 101 -2.56 -11.65 -1.95
N PRO A 102 -2.37 -11.44 -0.65
CA PRO A 102 -1.67 -10.24 -0.19
C PRO A 102 -0.16 -10.34 -0.45
N HIS A 103 0.42 -9.23 -0.91
CA HIS A 103 1.85 -9.10 -1.18
C HIS A 103 2.46 -7.98 -0.37
N VAL A 104 3.53 -8.28 0.36
CA VAL A 104 4.34 -7.25 1.03
C VAL A 104 5.26 -6.60 -0.01
N ILE A 105 4.98 -5.35 -0.36
CA ILE A 105 5.80 -4.56 -1.27
C ILE A 105 6.93 -3.87 -0.51
N ARG A 106 6.65 -3.43 0.73
CA ARG A 106 7.60 -2.75 1.60
C ARG A 106 7.26 -3.03 3.05
N ASP A 107 8.23 -3.43 3.84
CA ASP A 107 8.09 -3.49 5.29
C ASP A 107 8.32 -2.11 5.91
N PHE A 108 7.95 -1.93 7.19
CA PHE A 108 8.14 -0.68 7.91
C PHE A 108 9.60 -0.26 7.92
N CYS A 109 9.90 0.78 7.18
CA CYS A 109 11.20 1.42 7.19
C CYS A 109 11.09 2.92 6.84
N ARG A 110 12.12 3.68 7.22
CA ARG A 110 12.20 5.12 6.91
C ARG A 110 12.33 5.33 5.41
N VAL A 111 11.71 6.40 4.93
CA VAL A 111 11.92 6.85 3.54
C VAL A 111 13.29 7.52 3.45
N ARG A 112 14.11 7.09 2.48
CA ARG A 112 15.41 7.69 2.18
C ARG A 112 15.30 8.61 0.96
N VAL A 113 16.15 9.62 0.90
CA VAL A 113 16.20 10.49 -0.28
C VAL A 113 16.56 9.70 -1.55
N SER A 114 17.37 8.63 -1.39
CA SER A 114 17.79 7.72 -2.47
C SER A 114 16.71 6.72 -2.91
N ASP A 115 15.57 6.65 -2.22
CA ASP A 115 14.50 5.69 -2.51
C ASP A 115 13.66 6.12 -3.74
N GLU A 116 14.30 6.46 -4.87
CA GLU A 116 13.59 6.88 -6.08
C GLU A 116 12.84 5.74 -6.78
N ASP A 117 13.33 4.50 -6.65
CA ASP A 117 12.82 3.33 -7.38
C ASP A 117 11.96 2.35 -6.56
N ILE A 118 11.58 2.70 -5.32
CA ILE A 118 10.88 1.77 -4.41
C ILE A 118 9.49 1.40 -4.91
N LEU A 119 8.89 2.25 -5.73
CA LEU A 119 7.60 1.99 -6.33
C LEU A 119 7.79 1.54 -7.79
N SER A 120 8.13 0.27 -7.98
CA SER A 120 7.76 -0.39 -9.24
C SER A 120 6.26 -0.20 -9.43
N GLU A 121 5.82 0.08 -10.64
CA GLU A 121 4.39 0.24 -10.92
C GLU A 121 3.63 -1.01 -10.47
N PHE A 122 2.59 -0.80 -9.67
CA PHE A 122 1.71 -1.89 -9.25
C PHE A 122 1.06 -2.49 -10.49
N LYS A 123 0.94 -3.82 -10.49
CA LYS A 123 0.28 -4.57 -11.57
C LYS A 123 -1.06 -5.07 -11.07
N VAL A 124 -1.99 -5.25 -11.97
CA VAL A 124 -3.33 -5.74 -11.67
C VAL A 124 -3.31 -7.27 -11.58
N GLY A 125 -3.85 -7.82 -10.50
CA GLY A 125 -4.23 -9.22 -10.34
C GLY A 125 -5.62 -9.52 -10.92
N VAL A 126 -6.25 -10.59 -10.44
CA VAL A 126 -7.57 -11.04 -10.93
C VAL A 126 -8.63 -10.88 -9.86
N TYR A 127 -8.43 -11.46 -8.67
CA TYR A 127 -9.41 -11.47 -7.59
C TYR A 127 -9.13 -10.38 -6.54
N THR A 128 -10.04 -10.27 -5.54
CA THR A 128 -9.94 -9.29 -4.47
C THR A 128 -10.06 -9.98 -3.11
N HIS A 129 -8.93 -10.22 -2.45
CA HIS A 129 -8.86 -10.80 -1.10
C HIS A 129 -8.57 -9.72 -0.05
N MET A 130 -9.44 -8.71 0.03
CA MET A 130 -9.29 -7.56 0.94
C MET A 130 -9.15 -7.99 2.41
N GLY A 131 -9.92 -9.00 2.86
CA GLY A 131 -9.87 -9.46 4.24
C GLY A 131 -8.51 -9.98 4.66
N GLU A 132 -7.88 -10.79 3.81
CA GLU A 132 -6.53 -11.31 4.04
C GLU A 132 -5.48 -10.20 3.98
N GLY A 133 -5.61 -9.28 3.02
CA GLY A 133 -4.76 -8.11 2.91
C GLY A 133 -4.83 -7.22 4.16
N LEU A 134 -6.03 -6.96 4.65
CA LEU A 134 -6.25 -6.16 5.85
C LEU A 134 -5.68 -6.87 7.10
N GLN A 135 -5.90 -8.18 7.24
CA GLN A 135 -5.35 -8.95 8.35
C GLN A 135 -3.81 -8.88 8.35
N MET A 136 -3.18 -9.09 7.21
CA MET A 136 -1.72 -8.97 7.07
C MET A 136 -1.24 -7.55 7.44
N ALA A 137 -1.94 -6.50 7.00
CA ALA A 137 -1.60 -5.12 7.33
C ALA A 137 -1.65 -4.86 8.84
N LEU A 138 -2.68 -5.36 9.51
CA LEU A 138 -2.85 -5.23 10.96
C LEU A 138 -1.76 -6.00 11.72
N ASP A 139 -1.43 -7.21 11.30
CA ASP A 139 -0.37 -8.02 11.92
C ASP A 139 0.99 -7.34 11.78
N MET A 140 1.32 -6.83 10.60
CA MET A 140 2.56 -6.08 10.37
C MET A 140 2.61 -4.80 11.21
N MET A 141 1.49 -4.05 11.30
CA MET A 141 1.40 -2.87 12.14
C MET A 141 1.62 -3.21 13.62
N GLN A 142 0.97 -4.27 14.11
CA GLN A 142 1.14 -4.72 15.50
C GLN A 142 2.60 -5.07 15.79
N HIS A 143 3.26 -5.83 14.90
CA HIS A 143 4.68 -6.15 15.04
C HIS A 143 5.56 -4.89 15.07
N CYS A 144 5.26 -3.89 14.24
CA CYS A 144 5.97 -2.61 14.25
C CYS A 144 5.83 -1.89 15.59
N LEU A 145 4.61 -1.80 16.12
CA LEU A 145 4.34 -1.14 17.40
C LEU A 145 4.98 -1.88 18.58
N ASP A 146 4.99 -3.21 18.57
CA ASP A 146 5.65 -4.02 19.61
C ASP A 146 7.17 -3.83 19.56
N ARG A 147 7.74 -3.70 18.38
CA ARG A 147 9.15 -3.35 18.18
C ARG A 147 9.47 -1.97 18.78
N TYR A 148 8.62 -0.96 18.57
CA TYR A 148 8.80 0.36 19.18
C TYR A 148 8.76 0.30 20.70
N ARG A 149 7.74 -0.35 21.27
CA ARG A 149 7.60 -0.52 22.74
C ARG A 149 8.81 -1.23 23.35
N LYS A 150 9.26 -2.32 22.71
CA LYS A 150 10.42 -3.10 23.19
C LYS A 150 11.72 -2.29 23.20
N ASN A 151 11.87 -1.35 22.26
CA ASN A 151 13.09 -0.54 22.12
C ASN A 151 12.96 0.87 22.73
N GLY A 152 11.85 1.19 23.40
CA GLY A 152 11.64 2.50 24.02
C GLY A 152 11.53 3.63 23.01
N ILE A 153 11.01 3.36 21.79
CA ILE A 153 10.86 4.34 20.73
C ILE A 153 9.51 5.03 20.88
N ASP A 154 9.53 6.34 21.00
CA ASP A 154 8.32 7.14 21.00
C ASP A 154 7.70 7.18 19.60
N TYR A 155 6.37 7.05 19.53
CA TYR A 155 5.64 7.09 18.26
C TYR A 155 4.29 7.80 18.41
N ASP A 156 3.83 8.38 17.32
CA ASP A 156 2.49 8.96 17.19
C ASP A 156 1.48 7.87 16.78
N ALA A 157 0.20 8.18 16.86
CA ALA A 157 -0.86 7.24 16.50
C ALA A 157 -0.63 6.67 15.07
N PRO A 158 -0.64 5.34 14.90
CA PRO A 158 -0.39 4.72 13.60
C PRO A 158 -1.51 5.03 12.60
N TRP A 159 -1.14 5.13 11.34
CA TRP A 159 -2.11 5.31 10.25
C TRP A 159 -2.20 4.03 9.42
N LEU A 160 -3.42 3.52 9.25
CA LEU A 160 -3.75 2.49 8.29
C LEU A 160 -4.57 3.14 7.16
N ILE A 161 -4.01 3.17 5.96
CA ILE A 161 -4.62 3.78 4.78
C ILE A 161 -4.99 2.66 3.81
N ILE A 162 -6.29 2.49 3.59
CA ILE A 162 -6.83 1.50 2.66
C ILE A 162 -7.30 2.24 1.42
N ILE A 163 -6.84 1.81 0.24
CA ILE A 163 -7.26 2.35 -1.05
C ILE A 163 -7.79 1.20 -1.90
N SER A 164 -9.06 1.26 -2.23
CA SER A 164 -9.77 0.27 -3.03
C SER A 164 -10.89 0.96 -3.81
N ASP A 165 -11.32 0.38 -4.92
CA ASP A 165 -12.51 0.83 -5.65
C ASP A 165 -13.82 0.27 -5.06
N GLY A 166 -13.74 -0.51 -3.98
CA GLY A 166 -14.87 -1.01 -3.19
C GLY A 166 -15.56 -2.26 -3.75
N PHE A 167 -15.05 -2.85 -4.84
CA PHE A 167 -15.56 -4.11 -5.37
C PHE A 167 -14.74 -5.26 -4.77
N GLY A 168 -15.30 -5.98 -3.81
CA GLY A 168 -14.72 -7.19 -3.24
C GLY A 168 -15.43 -8.43 -3.78
N ASN A 169 -14.67 -9.46 -4.16
CA ASN A 169 -15.19 -10.81 -4.40
C ASN A 169 -15.41 -11.52 -3.04
N GLY A 170 -15.96 -10.79 -2.07
CA GLY A 170 -16.26 -11.34 -0.75
C GLY A 170 -17.56 -12.11 -0.79
N ASN A 171 -17.55 -13.33 -0.24
CA ASN A 171 -18.77 -14.01 0.16
C ASN A 171 -19.66 -13.03 0.90
N ASN A 172 -20.93 -12.95 0.49
CA ASN A 172 -21.96 -12.22 1.19
C ASN A 172 -21.89 -12.60 2.68
N TYR A 173 -21.29 -11.76 3.49
CA TYR A 173 -21.55 -11.81 4.91
C TYR A 173 -22.95 -11.27 5.09
N GLU A 174 -23.92 -12.20 5.10
CA GLU A 174 -25.25 -11.92 5.64
C GLU A 174 -25.04 -11.51 7.11
N TYR A 175 -25.33 -10.25 7.40
CA TYR A 175 -25.52 -9.77 8.77
C TYR A 175 -26.93 -10.04 9.22
#